data_249e8ffd81eafd94f8e3348c43204dc1
#
_entry.id   249e8ffd81eafd94f8e3348c43204dc1
#
_cell.length_a   1.000
_cell.length_b   1.000
_cell.length_c   1.000
_cell.angle_alpha   90.00
_cell.angle_beta   90.00
_cell.angle_gamma   90.00
#
_symmetry.space_group_name_H-M   'P 1'
#
loop_
_entity.id
_entity.type
_entity.pdbx_description
1 polymer ?
#
loop_
_entity_poly.entity_id
_entity_poly.type
_entity_poly.pdbx_seq_one_letter_code
_entity_poly.pdbx_strand_id
1 'polypeptide(L)' 'HHEFPEYNDAIHALKTGNHHFAKLFDEYHRLNKDIRRIEENEEPVTDEALEEMKKLRLRLKDELHAMLRAHKA' A
#
# COMPACT_ATOMS: atom_id res chain seq x y z
N HIS A 1 -6.76 -2.00 5.99
CA HIS A 1 -6.38 -2.46 7.35
C HIS A 1 -6.16 -3.95 7.43
N HIS A 2 -6.72 -4.69 6.48
CA HIS A 2 -6.57 -6.15 6.49
C HIS A 2 -5.12 -6.59 6.26
N GLU A 3 -4.32 -5.72 5.64
CA GLU A 3 -2.93 -6.04 5.36
C GLU A 3 -2.02 -5.91 6.59
N PHE A 4 -2.46 -5.15 7.60
CA PHE A 4 -1.62 -4.84 8.76
C PHE A 4 -2.42 -4.91 10.06
N PRO A 5 -3.08 -6.05 10.35
CA PRO A 5 -4.00 -6.11 11.50
C PRO A 5 -3.33 -5.87 12.85
N GLU A 6 -2.08 -6.25 13.01
CA GLU A 6 -1.36 -6.07 14.27
C GLU A 6 -0.84 -4.66 14.49
N TYR A 7 -0.98 -3.80 13.48
CA TYR A 7 -0.48 -2.42 13.55
C TYR A 7 -1.60 -1.39 13.47
N ASN A 8 -2.84 -1.77 13.75
CA ASN A 8 -3.96 -0.84 13.60
C ASN A 8 -3.77 0.48 14.32
N ASP A 9 -3.31 0.45 15.55
CA ASP A 9 -3.10 1.68 16.32
C ASP A 9 -1.96 2.50 15.75
N ALA A 10 -0.89 1.84 15.32
CA ALA A 10 0.25 2.51 14.71
C ALA A 10 -0.14 3.15 13.39
N ILE A 11 -0.94 2.46 12.60
CA ILE A 11 -1.42 2.99 11.33
C ILE A 11 -2.21 4.27 11.56
N HIS A 12 -3.12 4.26 12.51
CA HIS A 12 -3.93 5.42 12.81
C HIS A 12 -3.07 6.60 13.28
N ALA A 13 -2.14 6.33 14.17
CA ALA A 13 -1.26 7.37 14.70
C ALA A 13 -0.39 7.97 13.59
N LEU A 14 0.16 7.13 12.71
CA LEU A 14 1.01 7.62 11.64
C LEU A 14 0.22 8.37 10.57
N LYS A 15 -1.00 7.95 10.27
CA LYS A 15 -1.83 8.64 9.29
C LYS A 15 -2.16 10.06 9.74
N THR A 16 -2.31 10.27 11.03
CA THR A 16 -2.65 11.60 11.55
C THR A 16 -1.42 12.45 11.85
N GLY A 17 -0.30 11.82 12.15
CA GLY A 17 0.90 12.54 12.58
C GLY A 17 2.06 12.56 11.61
N ASN A 18 1.98 11.80 10.51
CA ASN A 18 3.08 11.70 9.56
C ASN A 18 2.56 11.84 8.14
N HIS A 19 2.85 12.97 7.54
CA HIS A 19 2.39 13.29 6.18
C HIS A 19 2.90 12.30 5.15
N HIS A 20 4.15 11.92 5.27
CA HIS A 20 4.77 10.98 4.33
C HIS A 20 4.09 9.61 4.39
N PHE A 21 3.84 9.14 5.61
CA PHE A 21 3.15 7.86 5.80
C PHE A 21 1.75 7.90 5.18
N ALA A 22 1.01 8.97 5.46
CA ALA A 22 -0.36 9.11 4.93
C ALA A 22 -0.37 9.06 3.41
N LYS A 23 0.59 9.73 2.79
CA LYS A 23 0.71 9.74 1.33
C LYS A 23 1.01 8.35 0.78
N LEU A 24 1.97 7.65 1.38
CA LEU A 24 2.32 6.29 0.95
C LEU A 24 1.16 5.34 1.16
N PHE A 25 0.46 5.49 2.27
CA PHE A 25 -0.68 4.64 2.59
C PHE A 25 -1.79 4.80 1.54
N ASP A 26 -2.08 6.04 1.17
CA ASP A 26 -3.09 6.33 0.15
C ASP A 26 -2.67 5.78 -1.21
N GLU A 27 -1.41 5.94 -1.57
CA GLU A 27 -0.90 5.40 -2.83
C GLU A 27 -0.99 3.89 -2.87
N TYR A 28 -0.65 3.24 -1.77
CA TYR A 28 -0.73 1.79 -1.67
C TYR A 28 -2.17 1.30 -1.89
N HIS A 29 -3.12 1.93 -1.21
CA HIS A 29 -4.51 1.52 -1.33
C HIS A 29 -5.07 1.77 -2.73
N ARG A 30 -4.71 2.91 -3.32
CA ARG A 30 -5.14 3.24 -4.67
C ARG A 30 -4.59 2.23 -5.68
N LEU A 31 -3.32 1.93 -5.56
CA LEU A 31 -2.66 0.99 -6.47
C LEU A 31 -3.24 -0.41 -6.32
N ASN A 32 -3.47 -0.84 -5.10
CA ASN A 32 -4.06 -2.14 -4.82
C ASN A 32 -5.46 -2.26 -5.41
N LYS A 33 -6.24 -1.18 -5.31
CA LYS A 33 -7.58 -1.11 -5.86
C LYS A 33 -7.54 -1.18 -7.39
N ASP A 34 -6.59 -0.45 -8.00
CA ASP A 34 -6.44 -0.45 -9.46
C ASP A 34 -6.04 -1.83 -9.98
N ILE A 35 -5.10 -2.49 -9.33
CA ILE A 35 -4.68 -3.83 -9.72
C ILE A 35 -5.84 -4.80 -9.62
N ARG A 36 -6.59 -4.74 -8.53
CA ARG A 36 -7.75 -5.62 -8.35
C ARG A 36 -8.78 -5.40 -9.45
N ARG A 37 -9.07 -4.13 -9.76
CA ARG A 37 -10.03 -3.80 -10.81
C ARG A 37 -9.59 -4.35 -12.16
N ILE A 38 -8.31 -4.21 -12.49
CA ILE A 38 -7.77 -4.71 -13.74
C ILE A 38 -7.90 -6.22 -13.82
N GLU A 39 -7.56 -6.92 -12.74
CA GLU A 39 -7.60 -8.37 -12.71
C GLU A 39 -9.03 -8.91 -12.74
N GLU A 40 -9.92 -8.29 -11.98
CA GLU A 40 -11.31 -8.76 -11.90
C GLU A 40 -12.12 -8.49 -13.16
N ASN A 41 -11.85 -7.35 -13.79
CA ASN A 41 -12.58 -6.94 -14.98
C ASN A 41 -11.86 -7.27 -16.27
N GLU A 42 -10.70 -7.89 -16.17
CA GLU A 42 -9.89 -8.25 -17.34
C GLU A 42 -9.66 -7.05 -18.26
N GLU A 43 -9.36 -5.90 -17.66
CA GLU A 43 -9.10 -4.70 -18.45
C GLU A 43 -7.85 -4.87 -19.30
N PRO A 44 -7.85 -4.30 -20.51
CA PRO A 44 -6.74 -4.48 -21.44
C PRO A 44 -5.50 -3.71 -21.00
N VAL A 45 -4.59 -4.40 -20.31
CA VAL A 45 -3.28 -3.86 -19.97
C VAL A 45 -2.25 -4.92 -20.35
N THR A 46 -1.04 -4.47 -20.62
CA THR A 46 0.03 -5.42 -20.91
C THR A 46 0.46 -6.13 -19.64
N ASP A 47 1.00 -7.32 -19.79
CA ASP A 47 1.54 -8.05 -18.64
C ASP A 47 2.65 -7.26 -17.98
N GLU A 48 3.46 -6.57 -18.79
CA GLU A 48 4.54 -5.75 -18.28
C GLU A 48 4.04 -4.60 -17.42
N ALA A 49 2.96 -3.93 -17.86
CA ALA A 49 2.38 -2.83 -17.12
C ALA A 49 1.83 -3.32 -15.77
N LEU A 50 1.12 -4.44 -15.77
CA LEU A 50 0.58 -5.01 -14.56
C LEU A 50 1.69 -5.44 -13.62
N GLU A 51 2.75 -6.03 -14.15
CA GLU A 51 3.93 -6.43 -13.39
C GLU A 51 4.56 -5.23 -12.68
N GLU A 52 4.71 -4.12 -13.39
CA GLU A 52 5.27 -2.90 -12.80
C GLU A 52 4.39 -2.37 -11.66
N MET A 53 3.09 -2.42 -11.83
CA MET A 53 2.16 -2.00 -10.79
C MET A 53 2.31 -2.87 -9.55
N LYS A 54 2.47 -4.19 -9.74
CA LYS A 54 2.63 -5.12 -8.62
C LYS A 54 3.97 -4.91 -7.90
N LYS A 55 5.02 -4.59 -8.66
CA LYS A 55 6.32 -4.28 -8.06
C LYS A 55 6.25 -3.02 -7.21
N LEU A 56 5.57 -2.02 -7.72
CA LEU A 56 5.39 -0.78 -6.96
C LEU A 56 4.58 -1.02 -5.69
N ARG A 57 3.53 -1.85 -5.80
CA ARG A 57 2.73 -2.21 -4.64
C ARG A 57 3.57 -2.86 -3.56
N LEU A 58 4.45 -3.77 -3.95
CA LEU A 58 5.33 -4.44 -3.00
C LEU A 58 6.28 -3.45 -2.34
N ARG A 59 6.84 -2.54 -3.13
CA ARG A 59 7.74 -1.51 -2.60
C ARG A 59 7.04 -0.63 -1.57
N LEU A 60 5.83 -0.18 -1.89
CA LEU A 60 5.05 0.64 -0.96
C LEU A 60 4.74 -0.12 0.31
N LYS A 61 4.38 -1.38 0.19
CA LYS A 61 4.10 -2.22 1.34
C LYS A 61 5.32 -2.37 2.24
N ASP A 62 6.49 -2.59 1.63
CA ASP A 62 7.72 -2.73 2.39
C ASP A 62 8.08 -1.44 3.13
N GLU A 63 7.90 -0.29 2.49
CA GLU A 63 8.16 0.99 3.13
C GLU A 63 7.19 1.25 4.28
N LEU A 64 5.92 0.93 4.08
CA LEU A 64 4.92 1.08 5.13
C LEU A 64 5.25 0.19 6.32
N HIS A 65 5.65 -1.05 6.06
CA HIS A 65 6.06 -1.97 7.13
C HIS A 65 7.25 -1.44 7.92
N ALA A 66 8.24 -0.92 7.21
CA ALA A 66 9.43 -0.36 7.86
C ALA A 66 9.06 0.80 8.78
N MET A 67 8.18 1.68 8.31
CA MET A 67 7.73 2.81 9.13
C MET A 67 6.93 2.35 10.34
N LEU A 68 6.10 1.35 10.16
CA LEU A 68 5.30 0.80 11.26
C LEU A 68 6.18 0.16 12.32
N ARG A 69 7.19 -0.59 11.90
CA ARG A 69 8.12 -1.21 12.84
C ARG A 69 8.92 -0.16 13.61
N ALA A 70 9.32 0.89 12.91
CA ALA A 70 10.06 1.98 13.56
C ALA A 70 9.20 2.73 14.58
N HIS A 71 7.91 2.89 14.28
CA HIS A 71 7.00 3.59 15.18
C HIS A 71 6.68 2.78 16.43
N LYS A 72 6.83 1.50 16.35
CA LYS A 72 6.40 0.57 17.40
C LYS A 72 7.20 0.68 18.69
N ALA A 73 8.26 1.37 18.71
CA ALA A 73 9.15 1.46 19.87
C ALA A 73 8.47 1.74 21.22
#